data_69a79abf1012011bf3e60de0e58ccd4b
#
_entry.id   69a79abf1012011bf3e60de0e58ccd4b
#
_cell.length_a   1.000
_cell.length_b   1.000
_cell.length_c   1.000
_cell.angle_alpha   90.00
_cell.angle_beta   90.00
_cell.angle_gamma   90.00
#
_symmetry.space_group_name_H-M   'P 1'
#
loop_
_entity.id
_entity.type
_entity.pdbx_description
1 polymer ?
#
loop_
_entity_poly.entity_id
_entity_poly.type
_entity_poly.pdbx_seq_one_letter_code
_entity_poly.pdbx_strand_id
1 'polypeptide(L)'
;MALYNRSSILNSMIAGKSIIRVRSITRRLWHRLKVYGSQGIVPFLIALGFSLQGCGLVFDAVELVHPLVRDELSAICSRGQFRVGISVEPFRPFVFPAVYTDEGVRVTGLDVELIREVADALTTYCGGQKPIVPTLHLTRFRDLFIEMNEGHLDLFVSSIGGNLPGARPVGLWYSIPYFHHGGIGAMIQKLDVAARVRAQFQQQAGNSDTLAAIQAGLSGLTVAAQKGRTAHLYAEANLKNIRLLICDSLPAAVETKDPRIDVILSEYSILDYVTKHVWPDWRLLTRNDRTPLILTQEYFSIVTVEENRRLQWFLNNLLYRLDESGRLELMRRRWLEEDYAPTRRAATEGLPFEVSKVPDHYDQGQCRLAAER
;
A
#
# COMPACT_ATOMS: atom_id res chain seq x y z
N MET A 1 -10.49 18.80 -35.22
CA MET A 1 -9.73 19.98 -35.75
C MET A 1 -9.92 21.13 -34.73
N ALA A 2 -8.93 21.44 -33.96
CA ALA A 2 -8.57 22.63 -33.21
C ALA A 2 -7.83 22.25 -31.91
N LEU A 3 -6.52 22.10 -32.00
CA LEU A 3 -5.58 22.04 -30.89
C LEU A 3 -5.39 23.47 -30.35
N TYR A 4 -5.68 23.69 -29.08
CA TYR A 4 -5.44 24.96 -28.41
C TYR A 4 -4.16 24.85 -27.56
N ASN A 5 -3.15 25.58 -28.01
CA ASN A 5 -1.82 25.65 -27.45
C ASN A 5 -1.82 26.54 -26.17
N ARG A 6 -1.53 25.97 -25.00
CA ARG A 6 -1.49 26.65 -23.69
C ARG A 6 -0.08 26.75 -23.08
N SER A 7 0.94 26.94 -23.89
CA SER A 7 2.32 27.01 -23.37
C SER A 7 2.99 28.39 -23.38
N SER A 8 2.28 29.50 -23.66
CA SER A 8 2.93 30.81 -23.83
C SER A 8 2.69 31.85 -22.71
N ILE A 9 1.89 31.55 -21.66
CA ILE A 9 1.55 32.57 -20.65
C ILE A 9 2.31 32.41 -19.33
N LEU A 10 2.94 31.27 -19.05
CA LEU A 10 3.62 31.05 -17.77
C LEU A 10 5.08 31.54 -17.72
N ASN A 11 5.72 31.82 -18.86
CA ASN A 11 7.13 32.24 -18.90
C ASN A 11 7.38 33.76 -18.79
N SER A 12 6.35 34.59 -18.83
CA SER A 12 6.54 36.06 -18.76
C SER A 12 6.44 36.66 -17.34
N MET A 13 5.93 35.92 -16.35
CA MET A 13 5.76 36.44 -14.98
C MET A 13 6.90 36.14 -14.01
N ILE A 14 7.81 35.22 -14.31
CA ILE A 14 8.90 34.83 -13.40
C ILE A 14 10.18 35.64 -13.65
N ALA A 15 10.37 36.17 -14.86
CA ALA A 15 11.60 36.92 -15.19
C ALA A 15 11.66 38.34 -14.63
N GLY A 16 10.54 38.99 -14.26
CA GLY A 16 10.50 40.38 -13.89
C GLY A 16 10.83 40.72 -12.43
N LYS A 17 10.69 39.80 -11.49
CA LYS A 17 10.85 40.09 -10.04
C LYS A 17 12.20 39.72 -9.43
N SER A 18 12.96 38.83 -10.07
CA SER A 18 14.28 38.42 -9.55
C SER A 18 15.42 39.36 -9.90
N ILE A 19 15.34 40.10 -11.00
CA ILE A 19 16.43 40.98 -11.46
C ILE A 19 16.52 42.27 -10.64
N ILE A 20 15.41 42.77 -10.09
CA ILE A 20 15.39 44.04 -9.32
C ILE A 20 15.98 43.84 -7.92
N ARG A 21 15.87 42.66 -7.31
CA ARG A 21 16.43 42.38 -5.97
C ARG A 21 17.96 42.17 -5.97
N VAL A 22 18.50 41.60 -7.03
CA VAL A 22 19.97 41.38 -7.12
C VAL A 22 20.73 42.70 -7.37
N ARG A 23 20.15 43.62 -8.17
CA ARG A 23 20.80 44.93 -8.40
C ARG A 23 20.84 45.85 -7.16
N SER A 24 19.91 45.71 -6.23
CA SER A 24 19.92 46.54 -4.99
C SER A 24 20.92 46.03 -3.95
N ILE A 25 21.19 44.74 -3.90
CA ILE A 25 22.15 44.12 -2.99
C ILE A 25 23.58 44.40 -3.45
N THR A 26 23.86 44.29 -4.75
CA THR A 26 25.20 44.54 -5.30
C THR A 26 25.60 46.00 -5.19
N ARG A 27 24.68 46.99 -5.31
CA ARG A 27 25.02 48.43 -5.07
C ARG A 27 25.36 48.76 -3.61
N ARG A 28 24.70 48.08 -2.64
CA ARG A 28 25.03 48.31 -1.20
C ARG A 28 26.33 47.62 -0.77
N LEU A 29 26.70 46.53 -1.37
CA LEU A 29 27.97 45.84 -1.15
C LEU A 29 29.12 46.64 -1.78
N TRP A 30 28.95 47.24 -2.96
CA TRP A 30 30.00 48.05 -3.62
C TRP A 30 30.34 49.34 -2.87
N HIS A 31 29.36 49.98 -2.21
CA HIS A 31 29.60 51.17 -1.40
C HIS A 31 30.32 50.85 -0.08
N ARG A 32 30.19 49.67 0.48
CA ARG A 32 30.93 49.26 1.70
C ARG A 32 32.33 48.74 1.41
N LEU A 33 32.59 48.21 0.24
CA LEU A 33 33.93 47.74 -0.17
C LEU A 33 34.91 48.88 -0.50
N LYS A 34 34.42 50.09 -0.75
CA LYS A 34 35.30 51.28 -0.98
C LYS A 34 35.86 51.92 0.30
N VAL A 35 35.36 51.53 1.46
CA VAL A 35 35.76 52.12 2.77
C VAL A 35 36.84 51.29 3.48
N TYR A 36 37.06 50.05 3.08
CA TYR A 36 38.10 49.19 3.64
C TYR A 36 39.21 48.99 2.62
N GLY A 37 40.40 49.59 2.92
CA GLY A 37 41.59 49.43 2.08
C GLY A 37 41.98 47.97 1.89
N SER A 38 42.82 47.70 0.91
CA SER A 38 43.20 46.38 0.39
C SER A 38 43.66 45.34 1.43
N GLN A 39 43.89 45.73 2.67
CA GLN A 39 44.27 44.82 3.78
C GLN A 39 43.07 44.10 4.44
N GLY A 40 41.82 44.51 4.15
CA GLY A 40 40.64 43.87 4.72
C GLY A 40 39.99 42.81 3.84
N ILE A 41 40.33 42.77 2.54
CA ILE A 41 39.68 41.90 1.57
C ILE A 41 40.15 40.44 1.73
N VAL A 42 41.42 40.22 1.98
CA VAL A 42 42.00 38.87 2.13
C VAL A 42 41.45 38.13 3.36
N PRO A 43 41.38 38.71 4.57
CA PRO A 43 40.78 38.02 5.71
C PRO A 43 39.26 37.80 5.55
N PHE A 44 38.55 38.69 4.82
CA PHE A 44 37.12 38.50 4.54
C PHE A 44 36.89 37.36 3.57
N LEU A 45 37.70 37.18 2.53
CA LEU A 45 37.64 36.06 1.60
C LEU A 45 38.04 34.74 2.26
N ILE A 46 39.03 34.79 3.19
CA ILE A 46 39.41 33.63 3.99
C ILE A 46 38.27 33.24 4.95
N ALA A 47 37.66 34.21 5.64
CA ALA A 47 36.50 33.93 6.50
C ALA A 47 35.29 33.45 5.74
N LEU A 48 35.04 33.91 4.50
CA LEU A 48 33.98 33.43 3.63
C LEU A 48 34.29 32.00 3.12
N GLY A 49 35.57 31.71 2.81
CA GLY A 49 36.02 30.36 2.43
C GLY A 49 35.88 29.35 3.58
N PHE A 50 36.21 29.78 4.81
CA PHE A 50 36.01 28.94 6.01
C PHE A 50 34.53 28.75 6.33
N SER A 51 33.66 29.73 6.12
CA SER A 51 32.22 29.56 6.33
C SER A 51 31.55 28.65 5.29
N LEU A 52 32.04 28.60 4.05
CA LEU A 52 31.54 27.68 3.02
C LEU A 52 32.03 26.26 3.22
N GLN A 53 33.26 26.08 3.72
CA GLN A 53 33.78 24.76 4.11
C GLN A 53 33.22 24.29 5.48
N GLY A 54 32.95 25.23 6.39
CA GLY A 54 32.36 24.96 7.69
C GLY A 54 30.92 24.47 7.61
N CYS A 55 30.16 24.87 6.61
CA CYS A 55 28.79 24.34 6.41
C CYS A 55 28.78 22.83 6.15
N GLY A 56 29.74 22.30 5.39
CA GLY A 56 29.89 20.86 5.19
C GLY A 56 30.21 20.13 6.49
N LEU A 57 31.24 20.63 7.23
CA LEU A 57 31.66 20.03 8.51
C LEU A 57 30.60 20.17 9.62
N VAL A 58 29.81 21.24 9.62
CA VAL A 58 28.68 21.40 10.55
C VAL A 58 27.54 20.48 10.19
N PHE A 59 27.25 20.26 8.89
CA PHE A 59 26.28 19.27 8.44
C PHE A 59 26.75 17.86 8.80
N ASP A 60 27.98 17.48 8.52
CA ASP A 60 28.56 16.19 8.87
C ASP A 60 28.59 15.97 10.39
N ALA A 61 28.91 17.03 11.18
CA ALA A 61 28.89 16.94 12.64
C ALA A 61 27.47 16.87 13.22
N VAL A 62 26.50 17.54 12.62
CA VAL A 62 25.06 17.43 12.99
C VAL A 62 24.53 16.06 12.61
N GLU A 63 24.93 15.49 11.48
CA GLU A 63 24.56 14.14 11.06
C GLU A 63 25.18 13.06 11.98
N LEU A 64 26.38 13.32 12.51
CA LEU A 64 27.07 12.45 13.46
C LEU A 64 26.48 12.49 14.88
N VAL A 65 26.01 13.65 15.33
CA VAL A 65 25.49 13.87 16.70
C VAL A 65 23.97 13.68 16.78
N HIS A 66 23.27 13.94 15.70
CA HIS A 66 21.87 13.64 15.50
C HIS A 66 21.72 12.97 14.14
N PRO A 67 21.67 11.65 14.07
CA PRO A 67 21.15 10.95 12.90
C PRO A 67 19.66 11.30 12.79
N LEU A 68 19.39 12.53 12.27
CA LEU A 68 18.06 13.11 12.12
C LEU A 68 17.21 12.39 11.08
N VAL A 69 17.79 11.43 10.38
CA VAL A 69 17.09 10.54 9.48
C VAL A 69 17.65 9.15 9.71
N ARG A 70 16.86 8.25 10.28
CA ARG A 70 17.15 6.82 10.21
C ARG A 70 17.34 6.49 8.74
N ASP A 71 18.58 6.30 8.31
CA ASP A 71 18.86 5.82 6.96
C ASP A 71 18.63 4.30 6.92
N GLU A 72 17.36 3.92 6.95
CA GLU A 72 16.97 2.51 6.95
C GLU A 72 17.50 1.79 5.70
N LEU A 73 17.63 2.50 4.59
CA LEU A 73 18.18 1.93 3.36
C LEU A 73 19.66 1.53 3.53
N SER A 74 20.48 2.38 4.15
CA SER A 74 21.86 2.03 4.49
C SER A 74 21.94 0.93 5.55
N ALA A 75 21.02 0.93 6.51
CA ALA A 75 20.94 -0.15 7.51
C ALA A 75 20.59 -1.49 6.86
N ILE A 76 19.66 -1.54 5.91
CA ILE A 76 19.33 -2.73 5.11
C ILE A 76 20.56 -3.24 4.36
N CYS A 77 21.28 -2.35 3.64
CA CYS A 77 22.50 -2.73 2.95
C CYS A 77 23.55 -3.32 3.89
N SER A 78 23.73 -2.72 5.05
CA SER A 78 24.71 -3.20 6.04
C SER A 78 24.35 -4.55 6.67
N ARG A 79 23.05 -4.79 6.92
CA ARG A 79 22.54 -6.06 7.46
C ARG A 79 22.55 -7.18 6.42
N GLY A 80 22.47 -6.85 5.12
CA GLY A 80 22.27 -7.83 4.06
C GLY A 80 20.87 -8.43 4.03
N GLN A 81 19.92 -7.84 4.74
CA GLN A 81 18.54 -8.32 4.83
C GLN A 81 17.58 -7.17 5.16
N PHE A 82 16.30 -7.34 4.79
CA PHE A 82 15.23 -6.43 5.21
C PHE A 82 14.06 -7.20 5.80
N ARG A 83 13.44 -6.63 6.81
CA ARG A 83 12.32 -7.19 7.56
C ARG A 83 11.03 -6.76 6.90
N VAL A 84 10.27 -7.71 6.38
CA VAL A 84 9.05 -7.42 5.66
C VAL A 84 7.86 -8.10 6.29
N GLY A 85 6.84 -7.30 6.65
CA GLY A 85 5.58 -7.77 7.17
C GLY A 85 4.65 -8.26 6.07
N ILE A 86 4.01 -9.39 6.30
CA ILE A 86 2.96 -9.94 5.44
C ILE A 86 1.88 -10.55 6.32
N SER A 87 0.61 -10.42 5.89
CA SER A 87 -0.50 -10.98 6.63
C SER A 87 -0.51 -12.51 6.52
N VAL A 88 -0.73 -13.19 7.64
CA VAL A 88 -0.89 -14.64 7.68
C VAL A 88 -2.23 -15.10 7.09
N GLU A 89 -3.25 -14.23 7.11
CA GLU A 89 -4.53 -14.52 6.50
C GLU A 89 -4.34 -14.68 4.98
N PRO A 90 -4.82 -15.80 4.42
CA PRO A 90 -4.64 -16.06 2.99
C PRO A 90 -5.53 -15.18 2.14
N PHE A 91 -5.00 -14.04 1.71
CA PHE A 91 -5.65 -13.12 0.77
C PHE A 91 -5.31 -13.48 -0.68
N ARG A 92 -5.77 -14.66 -1.12
CA ARG A 92 -5.57 -15.10 -2.50
C ARG A 92 -6.16 -14.10 -3.49
N PRO A 93 -5.45 -13.73 -4.56
CA PRO A 93 -4.17 -14.26 -5.04
C PRO A 93 -2.93 -13.46 -4.55
N PHE A 94 -3.09 -12.52 -3.63
CA PHE A 94 -1.98 -11.69 -3.14
C PHE A 94 -1.05 -12.46 -2.20
N VAL A 95 -1.64 -13.24 -1.29
CA VAL A 95 -0.94 -14.15 -0.39
C VAL A 95 -1.68 -15.48 -0.37
N PHE A 96 -0.99 -16.56 -0.70
CA PHE A 96 -1.52 -17.92 -0.59
C PHE A 96 -1.18 -18.53 0.76
N PRO A 97 -1.95 -19.54 1.21
CA PRO A 97 -1.57 -20.32 2.38
C PRO A 97 -0.16 -20.86 2.25
N ALA A 98 0.52 -20.97 3.37
CA ALA A 98 1.83 -21.57 3.44
C ALA A 98 1.81 -23.01 2.93
N VAL A 99 2.86 -23.39 2.20
CA VAL A 99 3.03 -24.72 1.65
C VAL A 99 4.28 -25.36 2.25
N TYR A 100 4.13 -26.57 2.77
CA TYR A 100 5.25 -27.37 3.27
C TYR A 100 5.92 -28.07 2.08
N THR A 101 7.23 -27.85 1.95
CA THR A 101 8.08 -28.48 0.93
C THR A 101 9.22 -29.22 1.61
N ASP A 102 9.96 -30.03 0.87
CA ASP A 102 11.14 -30.76 1.39
C ASP A 102 12.24 -29.78 1.88
N GLU A 103 12.25 -28.55 1.35
CA GLU A 103 13.20 -27.50 1.71
C GLU A 103 12.69 -26.56 2.82
N GLY A 104 11.53 -26.84 3.39
CA GLY A 104 10.90 -26.03 4.43
C GLY A 104 9.58 -25.43 4.01
N VAL A 105 9.07 -24.48 4.80
CA VAL A 105 7.79 -23.84 4.57
C VAL A 105 7.97 -22.61 3.66
N ARG A 106 7.10 -22.47 2.69
CA ARG A 106 7.16 -21.40 1.71
C ARG A 106 5.80 -20.72 1.52
N VAL A 107 5.82 -19.46 1.20
CA VAL A 107 4.64 -18.63 0.87
C VAL A 107 4.80 -18.02 -0.50
N THR A 108 3.67 -17.89 -1.22
CA THR A 108 3.61 -17.32 -2.58
C THR A 108 2.44 -16.35 -2.72
N GLY A 109 2.41 -15.63 -3.81
CA GLY A 109 1.35 -14.71 -4.18
C GLY A 109 1.91 -13.46 -4.86
N LEU A 110 1.02 -12.58 -5.31
CA LEU A 110 1.41 -11.32 -5.96
C LEU A 110 2.27 -10.46 -5.03
N ASP A 111 1.86 -10.32 -3.77
CA ASP A 111 2.60 -9.53 -2.78
C ASP A 111 3.97 -10.14 -2.49
N VAL A 112 4.07 -11.47 -2.50
CA VAL A 112 5.34 -12.19 -2.30
C VAL A 112 6.27 -12.04 -3.51
N GLU A 113 5.73 -12.04 -4.73
CA GLU A 113 6.51 -11.74 -5.94
C GLU A 113 7.02 -10.29 -5.92
N LEU A 114 6.20 -9.34 -5.48
CA LEU A 114 6.62 -7.94 -5.30
C LEU A 114 7.76 -7.81 -4.26
N ILE A 115 7.70 -8.55 -3.16
CA ILE A 115 8.78 -8.57 -2.17
C ILE A 115 10.10 -9.02 -2.78
N ARG A 116 10.08 -9.95 -3.74
CA ARG A 116 11.29 -10.34 -4.49
C ARG A 116 11.81 -9.22 -5.38
N GLU A 117 10.94 -8.55 -6.11
CA GLU A 117 11.34 -7.39 -6.91
C GLU A 117 12.01 -6.31 -6.03
N VAL A 118 11.50 -6.11 -4.82
CA VAL A 118 12.14 -5.23 -3.83
C VAL A 118 13.52 -5.76 -3.41
N ALA A 119 13.64 -7.06 -3.15
CA ALA A 119 14.92 -7.68 -2.74
C ALA A 119 15.99 -7.57 -3.85
N ASP A 120 15.61 -7.82 -5.10
CA ASP A 120 16.51 -7.73 -6.24
C ASP A 120 16.97 -6.29 -6.50
N ALA A 121 16.05 -5.35 -6.38
CA ALA A 121 16.35 -3.94 -6.50
C ALA A 121 17.25 -3.44 -5.35
N LEU A 122 17.00 -3.87 -4.11
CA LEU A 122 17.86 -3.56 -2.96
C LEU A 122 19.26 -4.17 -3.15
N THR A 123 19.35 -5.40 -3.64
CA THR A 123 20.61 -6.04 -3.96
C THR A 123 21.43 -5.20 -4.92
N THR A 124 20.80 -4.75 -6.00
CA THR A 124 21.44 -3.87 -6.99
C THR A 124 21.86 -2.55 -6.37
N TYR A 125 21.00 -1.92 -5.59
CA TYR A 125 21.26 -0.65 -4.92
C TYR A 125 22.43 -0.75 -3.93
N CYS A 126 22.53 -1.84 -3.19
CA CYS A 126 23.59 -2.10 -2.21
C CYS A 126 24.92 -2.57 -2.84
N GLY A 127 25.09 -2.47 -4.16
CA GLY A 127 26.32 -2.79 -4.89
C GLY A 127 26.39 -4.18 -5.50
N GLY A 128 25.34 -4.99 -5.42
CA GLY A 128 25.18 -6.25 -6.17
C GLY A 128 26.06 -7.43 -5.73
N GLN A 129 26.97 -7.26 -4.76
CA GLN A 129 27.93 -8.30 -4.39
C GLN A 129 27.32 -9.42 -3.54
N LYS A 130 26.32 -9.10 -2.74
CA LYS A 130 25.60 -10.05 -1.89
C LYS A 130 24.10 -9.82 -2.03
N PRO A 131 23.31 -10.89 -2.17
CA PRO A 131 21.86 -10.76 -2.22
C PRO A 131 21.33 -10.16 -0.92
N ILE A 132 20.40 -9.21 -1.03
CA ILE A 132 19.62 -8.73 0.12
C ILE A 132 18.43 -9.67 0.30
N VAL A 133 18.37 -10.33 1.46
CA VAL A 133 17.40 -11.39 1.73
C VAL A 133 16.18 -10.80 2.47
N PRO A 134 14.94 -11.04 1.99
CA PRO A 134 13.75 -10.69 2.73
C PRO A 134 13.58 -11.64 3.93
N THR A 135 13.40 -11.07 5.11
CA THR A 135 13.00 -11.80 6.31
C THR A 135 11.52 -11.59 6.53
N LEU A 136 10.71 -12.61 6.28
CA LEU A 136 9.27 -12.52 6.39
C LEU A 136 8.82 -12.54 7.85
N HIS A 137 8.03 -11.54 8.23
CA HIS A 137 7.29 -11.49 9.48
C HIS A 137 5.82 -11.72 9.18
N LEU A 138 5.32 -12.93 9.48
CA LEU A 138 3.93 -13.29 9.30
C LEU A 138 3.17 -12.95 10.57
N THR A 139 2.23 -12.03 10.46
CA THR A 139 1.40 -11.60 11.56
C THR A 139 -0.03 -11.33 11.09
N ARG A 140 -0.96 -11.10 12.00
CA ARG A 140 -2.33 -10.72 11.61
C ARG A 140 -2.31 -9.35 10.94
N PHE A 141 -3.20 -9.16 9.97
CA PHE A 141 -3.27 -7.91 9.21
C PHE A 141 -3.25 -6.66 10.10
N ARG A 142 -4.02 -6.67 11.17
CA ARG A 142 -4.09 -5.54 12.11
C ARG A 142 -2.77 -5.27 12.83
N ASP A 143 -2.03 -6.33 13.14
CA ASP A 143 -0.83 -6.25 13.96
C ASP A 143 0.37 -5.76 13.13
N LEU A 144 0.29 -5.81 11.77
CA LEU A 144 1.29 -5.23 10.87
C LEU A 144 1.55 -3.74 11.14
N PHE A 145 0.50 -3.00 11.49
CA PHE A 145 0.61 -1.57 11.80
C PHE A 145 1.34 -1.33 13.12
N ILE A 146 1.13 -2.21 14.10
CA ILE A 146 1.78 -2.15 15.41
C ILE A 146 3.26 -2.49 15.23
N GLU A 147 3.56 -3.61 14.59
CA GLU A 147 4.93 -4.07 14.30
C GLU A 147 5.75 -3.02 13.51
N MET A 148 5.09 -2.30 12.59
CA MET A 148 5.72 -1.24 11.82
C MET A 148 6.08 -0.04 12.72
N ASN A 149 5.13 0.43 13.54
CA ASN A 149 5.35 1.57 14.44
C ASN A 149 6.37 1.25 15.55
N GLU A 150 6.47 0.00 15.98
CA GLU A 150 7.46 -0.47 16.97
C GLU A 150 8.85 -0.67 16.35
N GLY A 151 8.99 -0.53 15.02
CA GLY A 151 10.26 -0.66 14.31
C GLY A 151 10.72 -2.11 14.15
N HIS A 152 9.82 -3.07 14.25
CA HIS A 152 10.10 -4.48 14.00
C HIS A 152 10.17 -4.81 12.51
N LEU A 153 9.54 -3.97 11.67
CA LEU A 153 9.52 -4.10 10.21
C LEU A 153 10.22 -2.91 9.55
N ASP A 154 10.82 -3.12 8.39
CA ASP A 154 11.33 -2.07 7.52
C ASP A 154 10.25 -1.59 6.55
N LEU A 155 9.41 -2.53 6.10
CA LEU A 155 8.22 -2.28 5.29
C LEU A 155 7.21 -3.42 5.47
N PHE A 156 5.99 -3.23 5.00
CA PHE A 156 5.06 -4.34 4.81
C PHE A 156 4.27 -4.24 3.50
N VAL A 157 3.89 -5.43 2.97
CA VAL A 157 3.10 -5.60 1.75
C VAL A 157 2.00 -6.60 2.06
N SER A 158 0.73 -6.18 1.99
CA SER A 158 -0.39 -7.07 2.35
C SER A 158 -1.72 -6.60 1.78
N SER A 159 -1.78 -6.38 0.45
CA SER A 159 -2.97 -5.90 -0.26
C SER A 159 -3.70 -4.76 0.49
N ILE A 160 -2.93 -3.77 0.94
CA ILE A 160 -3.47 -2.68 1.76
C ILE A 160 -3.86 -1.48 0.91
N GLY A 161 -5.11 -1.04 1.08
CA GLY A 161 -5.62 0.18 0.47
C GLY A 161 -4.89 1.42 0.96
N GLY A 162 -4.25 2.13 0.02
CA GLY A 162 -3.45 3.32 0.31
C GLY A 162 -4.22 4.64 0.25
N ASN A 163 -5.44 4.69 -0.30
CA ASN A 163 -6.12 5.92 -0.69
C ASN A 163 -7.37 6.30 0.13
N LEU A 164 -7.65 5.60 1.23
CA LEU A 164 -8.84 5.89 2.05
C LEU A 164 -8.52 6.92 3.14
N PRO A 165 -9.10 8.12 3.08
CA PRO A 165 -8.94 9.13 4.13
C PRO A 165 -9.46 8.63 5.48
N GLY A 166 -8.68 8.84 6.54
CA GLY A 166 -9.09 8.50 7.91
C GLY A 166 -8.94 7.03 8.32
N ALA A 167 -8.67 6.12 7.36
CA ALA A 167 -8.41 4.71 7.67
C ALA A 167 -6.93 4.40 7.93
N ARG A 168 -6.05 5.38 7.76
CA ARG A 168 -4.59 5.21 7.88
C ARG A 168 -4.11 5.58 9.27
N PRO A 169 -3.36 4.71 9.95
CA PRO A 169 -2.66 5.09 11.17
C PRO A 169 -1.67 6.23 10.92
N VAL A 170 -1.53 7.09 11.91
CA VAL A 170 -0.57 8.21 11.89
C VAL A 170 0.86 7.65 11.92
N GLY A 171 1.79 8.35 11.26
CA GLY A 171 3.22 7.99 11.24
C GLY A 171 3.59 6.94 10.18
N LEU A 172 2.63 6.50 9.36
CA LEU A 172 2.88 5.58 8.27
C LEU A 172 2.78 6.28 6.91
N TRP A 173 3.66 5.88 6.04
CA TRP A 173 3.70 6.33 4.65
C TRP A 173 3.34 5.18 3.70
N TYR A 174 2.64 5.53 2.62
CA TYR A 174 2.15 4.61 1.60
C TYR A 174 2.78 4.97 0.25
N SER A 175 3.34 3.98 -0.43
CA SER A 175 3.94 4.16 -1.76
C SER A 175 2.91 4.57 -2.82
N ILE A 176 3.41 4.94 -4.01
CA ILE A 176 2.55 4.87 -5.20
C ILE A 176 1.98 3.45 -5.32
N PRO A 177 0.82 3.29 -5.94
CA PRO A 177 0.18 1.98 -6.05
C PRO A 177 1.01 0.97 -6.83
N TYR A 178 1.06 -0.28 -6.34
CA TYR A 178 1.51 -1.42 -7.13
C TYR A 178 0.35 -2.19 -7.76
N PHE A 179 -0.88 -1.91 -7.31
CA PHE A 179 -2.09 -2.55 -7.81
C PHE A 179 -3.24 -1.53 -7.88
N HIS A 180 -3.81 -1.36 -9.09
CA HIS A 180 -4.79 -0.31 -9.39
C HIS A 180 -6.23 -0.80 -9.49
N HIS A 181 -6.46 -2.11 -9.45
CA HIS A 181 -7.77 -2.73 -9.66
C HIS A 181 -8.43 -3.16 -8.36
N GLY A 182 -8.14 -2.47 -7.28
CA GLY A 182 -8.75 -2.68 -5.98
C GLY A 182 -10.10 -1.99 -5.84
N GLY A 183 -10.79 -2.34 -4.78
CA GLY A 183 -12.07 -1.75 -4.39
C GLY A 183 -12.87 -2.73 -3.56
N ILE A 184 -13.84 -2.26 -2.82
CA ILE A 184 -14.72 -3.12 -2.04
C ILE A 184 -15.73 -3.74 -2.99
N GLY A 185 -15.77 -5.07 -3.02
CA GLY A 185 -16.81 -5.87 -3.66
C GLY A 185 -17.70 -6.54 -2.63
N ALA A 186 -18.66 -7.28 -3.14
CA ALA A 186 -19.57 -8.11 -2.33
C ALA A 186 -19.70 -9.50 -2.92
N MET A 187 -19.74 -10.53 -2.08
CA MET A 187 -20.12 -11.87 -2.50
C MET A 187 -21.33 -12.37 -1.71
N ILE A 188 -22.16 -13.17 -2.37
CA ILE A 188 -23.44 -13.67 -1.87
C ILE A 188 -23.55 -15.16 -2.19
N GLN A 189 -24.05 -15.93 -1.22
CA GLN A 189 -24.36 -17.35 -1.42
C GLN A 189 -25.83 -17.55 -1.78
N LYS A 190 -26.73 -16.81 -1.14
CA LYS A 190 -28.20 -16.97 -1.29
C LYS A 190 -28.68 -16.28 -2.56
N LEU A 191 -29.24 -17.05 -3.51
CA LEU A 191 -29.69 -16.55 -4.81
C LEU A 191 -30.89 -15.59 -4.72
N ASP A 192 -31.79 -15.83 -3.78
CA ASP A 192 -32.94 -14.95 -3.50
C ASP A 192 -32.49 -13.59 -2.95
N VAL A 193 -31.48 -13.58 -2.08
CA VAL A 193 -30.85 -12.34 -1.60
C VAL A 193 -30.19 -11.59 -2.77
N ALA A 194 -29.45 -12.29 -3.63
CA ALA A 194 -28.83 -11.70 -4.80
C ALA A 194 -29.86 -11.07 -5.76
N ALA A 195 -30.98 -11.75 -6.00
CA ALA A 195 -32.07 -11.25 -6.84
C ALA A 195 -32.71 -9.99 -6.23
N ARG A 196 -32.97 -10.01 -4.90
CA ARG A 196 -33.52 -8.85 -4.19
C ARG A 196 -32.59 -7.64 -4.25
N VAL A 197 -31.31 -7.83 -3.99
CA VAL A 197 -30.31 -6.74 -4.03
C VAL A 197 -30.23 -6.14 -5.42
N ARG A 198 -30.18 -6.96 -6.48
CA ARG A 198 -30.20 -6.49 -7.87
C ARG A 198 -31.48 -5.71 -8.21
N ALA A 199 -32.64 -6.20 -7.78
CA ALA A 199 -33.90 -5.49 -8.01
C ALA A 199 -33.94 -4.11 -7.38
N GLN A 200 -33.36 -3.93 -6.18
CA GLN A 200 -33.24 -2.64 -5.52
C GLN A 200 -32.34 -1.67 -6.32
N PHE A 201 -31.22 -2.16 -6.88
CA PHE A 201 -30.37 -1.34 -7.75
C PHE A 201 -31.09 -0.93 -9.04
N GLN A 202 -31.97 -1.81 -9.60
CA GLN A 202 -32.76 -1.48 -10.78
C GLN A 202 -33.81 -0.38 -10.53
N GLN A 203 -34.47 -0.40 -9.37
CA GLN A 203 -35.49 0.57 -9.01
C GLN A 203 -34.95 1.98 -8.86
N GLN A 204 -33.67 2.13 -8.52
CA GLN A 204 -32.99 3.40 -8.40
C GLN A 204 -32.32 3.80 -9.73
N ALA A 205 -33.04 3.62 -10.83
CA ALA A 205 -32.58 3.81 -12.19
C ALA A 205 -31.90 5.17 -12.41
N GLY A 206 -30.70 5.13 -12.96
CA GLY A 206 -29.90 6.29 -13.38
C GLY A 206 -28.54 6.38 -12.69
N ASN A 207 -28.36 5.83 -11.48
CA ASN A 207 -27.09 5.89 -10.77
C ASN A 207 -26.96 4.74 -9.75
N SER A 208 -26.93 3.50 -10.26
CA SER A 208 -26.92 2.27 -9.47
C SER A 208 -25.73 2.10 -8.50
N ASP A 209 -24.72 2.93 -8.64
CA ASP A 209 -23.49 2.93 -7.82
C ASP A 209 -23.46 4.06 -6.82
N THR A 210 -24.50 4.82 -6.67
CA THR A 210 -24.57 5.84 -5.61
C THR A 210 -24.62 5.14 -4.26
N LEU A 211 -24.05 5.78 -3.25
CA LEU A 211 -24.13 5.33 -1.87
C LEU A 211 -25.57 5.03 -1.45
N ALA A 212 -26.53 5.83 -1.91
CA ALA A 212 -27.95 5.64 -1.63
C ALA A 212 -28.50 4.31 -2.22
N ALA A 213 -28.12 3.95 -3.45
CA ALA A 213 -28.52 2.69 -4.07
C ALA A 213 -27.89 1.49 -3.35
N ILE A 214 -26.63 1.60 -2.98
CA ILE A 214 -25.91 0.58 -2.21
C ILE A 214 -26.57 0.38 -0.83
N GLN A 215 -26.86 1.45 -0.12
CA GLN A 215 -27.56 1.40 1.17
C GLN A 215 -28.94 0.76 1.06
N ALA A 216 -29.72 1.13 0.05
CA ALA A 216 -31.04 0.54 -0.19
C ALA A 216 -30.93 -0.96 -0.49
N GLY A 217 -30.00 -1.35 -1.36
CA GLY A 217 -29.79 -2.74 -1.75
C GLY A 217 -29.37 -3.64 -0.58
N LEU A 218 -28.55 -3.14 0.33
CA LEU A 218 -28.04 -3.89 1.48
C LEU A 218 -28.88 -3.74 2.76
N SER A 219 -29.87 -2.85 2.77
CA SER A 219 -30.70 -2.60 3.95
C SER A 219 -31.42 -3.86 4.44
N GLY A 220 -31.41 -4.05 5.75
CA GLY A 220 -32.01 -5.19 6.43
C GLY A 220 -31.22 -6.50 6.32
N LEU A 221 -30.09 -6.51 5.60
CA LEU A 221 -29.22 -7.68 5.45
C LEU A 221 -28.21 -7.79 6.60
N THR A 222 -27.74 -9.01 6.81
CA THR A 222 -26.57 -9.29 7.64
C THR A 222 -25.33 -9.29 6.76
N VAL A 223 -24.49 -8.30 6.98
CA VAL A 223 -23.26 -8.04 6.21
C VAL A 223 -22.07 -8.44 7.06
N ALA A 224 -21.21 -9.31 6.55
CA ALA A 224 -19.98 -9.70 7.21
C ALA A 224 -18.77 -9.00 6.56
N ALA A 225 -17.80 -8.60 7.39
CA ALA A 225 -16.54 -8.02 6.92
C ALA A 225 -15.40 -8.36 7.89
N GLN A 226 -14.18 -8.45 7.37
CA GLN A 226 -13.01 -8.70 8.20
C GLN A 226 -12.63 -7.47 9.03
N LYS A 227 -12.36 -7.68 10.31
CA LYS A 227 -11.99 -6.64 11.28
C LYS A 227 -10.78 -5.83 10.84
N GLY A 228 -10.92 -4.50 10.84
CA GLY A 228 -9.84 -3.57 10.55
C GLY A 228 -9.52 -3.40 9.06
N ARG A 229 -10.16 -4.18 8.17
CA ARG A 229 -10.03 -4.00 6.72
C ARG A 229 -10.92 -2.87 6.22
N THR A 230 -10.62 -2.38 5.02
CA THR A 230 -11.35 -1.29 4.38
C THR A 230 -12.85 -1.56 4.28
N ALA A 231 -13.23 -2.78 3.92
CA ALA A 231 -14.63 -3.19 3.81
C ALA A 231 -15.38 -3.07 5.16
N HIS A 232 -14.73 -3.41 6.28
CA HIS A 232 -15.30 -3.23 7.61
C HIS A 232 -15.49 -1.74 7.93
N LEU A 233 -14.45 -0.93 7.76
CA LEU A 233 -14.50 0.51 8.03
C LEU A 233 -15.52 1.23 7.14
N TYR A 234 -15.62 0.82 5.87
CA TYR A 234 -16.62 1.32 4.93
C TYR A 234 -18.04 0.99 5.40
N ALA A 235 -18.27 -0.27 5.79
CA ALA A 235 -19.60 -0.71 6.26
C ALA A 235 -20.03 0.05 7.51
N GLU A 236 -19.14 0.24 8.49
CA GLU A 236 -19.41 1.03 9.68
C GLU A 236 -19.74 2.50 9.39
N ALA A 237 -18.99 3.11 8.47
CA ALA A 237 -19.14 4.53 8.17
C ALA A 237 -20.34 4.85 7.26
N ASN A 238 -20.64 3.97 6.30
CA ASN A 238 -21.52 4.31 5.19
C ASN A 238 -22.80 3.47 5.12
N LEU A 239 -22.84 2.25 5.65
CA LEU A 239 -24.01 1.40 5.54
C LEU A 239 -24.91 1.52 6.76
N LYS A 240 -26.15 1.95 6.52
CA LYS A 240 -27.19 2.06 7.57
C LYS A 240 -28.18 0.91 7.45
N ASN A 241 -28.85 0.59 8.54
CA ASN A 241 -29.88 -0.45 8.59
C ASN A 241 -29.39 -1.83 8.16
N ILE A 242 -28.13 -2.15 8.42
CA ILE A 242 -27.55 -3.48 8.27
C ILE A 242 -27.27 -4.10 9.63
N ARG A 243 -27.17 -5.41 9.68
CA ARG A 243 -26.59 -6.13 10.83
C ARG A 243 -25.13 -6.46 10.46
N LEU A 244 -24.18 -5.70 11.02
CA LEU A 244 -22.77 -5.89 10.72
C LEU A 244 -22.17 -6.99 11.60
N LEU A 245 -21.65 -8.04 10.96
CA LEU A 245 -20.83 -9.08 11.56
C LEU A 245 -19.36 -8.78 11.29
N ILE A 246 -18.60 -8.63 12.36
CA ILE A 246 -17.16 -8.41 12.29
C ILE A 246 -16.46 -9.75 12.47
N CYS A 247 -15.77 -10.21 11.45
CA CYS A 247 -15.08 -11.48 11.41
C CYS A 247 -13.57 -11.31 11.60
N ASP A 248 -12.91 -12.27 12.21
CA ASP A 248 -11.46 -12.21 12.44
C ASP A 248 -10.67 -12.33 11.12
N SER A 249 -11.21 -13.09 10.15
CA SER A 249 -10.63 -13.25 8.81
C SER A 249 -11.72 -13.44 7.76
N LEU A 250 -11.36 -13.32 6.46
CA LEU A 250 -12.28 -13.64 5.36
C LEU A 250 -12.62 -15.15 5.32
N PRO A 251 -11.68 -16.09 5.47
CA PRO A 251 -12.00 -17.50 5.64
C PRO A 251 -12.98 -17.75 6.79
N ALA A 252 -12.82 -17.11 7.93
CA ALA A 252 -13.73 -17.24 9.06
C ALA A 252 -15.17 -16.86 8.69
N ALA A 253 -15.37 -15.81 7.88
CA ALA A 253 -16.70 -15.40 7.42
C ALA A 253 -17.38 -16.48 6.54
N VAL A 254 -16.59 -17.23 5.76
CA VAL A 254 -17.10 -18.27 4.84
C VAL A 254 -17.23 -19.62 5.53
N GLU A 255 -16.20 -20.05 6.25
CA GLU A 255 -16.06 -21.42 6.77
C GLU A 255 -16.92 -21.68 8.01
N THR A 256 -17.25 -20.66 8.77
CA THR A 256 -18.21 -20.78 9.88
C THR A 256 -19.59 -21.22 9.40
N LYS A 257 -19.89 -21.08 8.09
CA LYS A 257 -21.21 -21.38 7.49
C LYS A 257 -22.35 -20.79 8.31
N ASP A 258 -22.12 -19.59 8.89
CA ASP A 258 -23.12 -18.91 9.69
C ASP A 258 -24.34 -18.57 8.81
N PRO A 259 -25.51 -19.19 9.04
CA PRO A 259 -26.69 -19.00 8.18
C PRO A 259 -27.23 -17.56 8.24
N ARG A 260 -26.80 -16.78 9.23
CA ARG A 260 -27.17 -15.37 9.36
C ARG A 260 -26.51 -14.50 8.30
N ILE A 261 -25.33 -14.86 7.79
CA ILE A 261 -24.61 -14.07 6.80
C ILE A 261 -25.36 -14.07 5.47
N ASP A 262 -25.75 -12.90 5.01
CA ASP A 262 -26.37 -12.70 3.71
C ASP A 262 -25.35 -12.24 2.66
N VAL A 263 -24.41 -11.37 3.05
CA VAL A 263 -23.41 -10.73 2.18
C VAL A 263 -22.08 -10.69 2.89
N ILE A 264 -20.99 -10.96 2.17
CA ILE A 264 -19.63 -10.71 2.65
C ILE A 264 -19.04 -9.59 1.81
N LEU A 265 -18.50 -8.56 2.48
CA LEU A 265 -17.75 -7.48 1.87
C LEU A 265 -16.25 -7.72 2.07
N SER A 266 -15.48 -7.59 1.01
CA SER A 266 -14.02 -7.61 1.02
C SER A 266 -13.49 -6.94 -0.24
N GLU A 267 -12.20 -6.92 -0.43
CA GLU A 267 -11.56 -6.41 -1.65
C GLU A 267 -12.02 -7.23 -2.87
N TYR A 268 -12.51 -6.53 -3.90
CA TYR A 268 -13.10 -7.13 -5.09
C TYR A 268 -12.18 -8.17 -5.75
N SER A 269 -10.92 -7.86 -5.94
CA SER A 269 -9.95 -8.75 -6.58
C SER A 269 -9.73 -10.07 -5.81
N ILE A 270 -9.85 -10.02 -4.48
CA ILE A 270 -9.83 -11.21 -3.62
C ILE A 270 -11.11 -12.01 -3.81
N LEU A 271 -12.28 -11.33 -3.74
CA LEU A 271 -13.57 -11.99 -3.92
C LEU A 271 -13.72 -12.63 -5.30
N ASP A 272 -13.26 -11.95 -6.35
CA ASP A 272 -13.27 -12.47 -7.72
C ASP A 272 -12.46 -13.77 -7.83
N TYR A 273 -11.26 -13.78 -7.26
CA TYR A 273 -10.42 -14.96 -7.24
C TYR A 273 -11.03 -16.12 -6.43
N VAL A 274 -11.46 -15.85 -5.21
CA VAL A 274 -11.93 -16.92 -4.32
C VAL A 274 -13.28 -17.52 -4.75
N THR A 275 -14.16 -16.74 -5.37
CA THR A 275 -15.42 -17.26 -5.91
C THR A 275 -15.22 -18.13 -7.15
N LYS A 276 -14.15 -17.93 -7.89
CA LYS A 276 -13.79 -18.75 -9.05
C LYS A 276 -13.04 -20.02 -8.68
N HIS A 277 -12.14 -19.96 -7.69
CA HIS A 277 -11.14 -20.99 -7.47
C HIS A 277 -11.19 -21.67 -6.10
N VAL A 278 -11.85 -21.06 -5.09
CA VAL A 278 -11.81 -21.55 -3.70
C VAL A 278 -13.20 -21.86 -3.16
N TRP A 279 -14.13 -20.93 -3.34
CA TRP A 279 -15.50 -21.04 -2.81
C TRP A 279 -16.55 -20.90 -3.93
N PRO A 280 -16.72 -21.88 -4.82
CA PRO A 280 -17.59 -21.80 -5.99
C PRO A 280 -19.09 -21.68 -5.66
N ASP A 281 -19.48 -21.98 -4.43
CA ASP A 281 -20.86 -21.81 -3.95
C ASP A 281 -21.19 -20.33 -3.69
N TRP A 282 -20.19 -19.49 -3.56
CA TRP A 282 -20.33 -18.04 -3.43
C TRP A 282 -20.22 -17.37 -4.79
N ARG A 283 -20.96 -16.28 -4.97
CA ARG A 283 -21.00 -15.53 -6.23
C ARG A 283 -20.76 -14.08 -5.97
N LEU A 284 -19.97 -13.45 -6.84
CA LEU A 284 -19.84 -12.00 -6.84
C LEU A 284 -21.19 -11.33 -7.09
N LEU A 285 -21.47 -10.30 -6.34
CA LEU A 285 -22.59 -9.42 -6.64
C LEU A 285 -22.21 -8.58 -7.86
N THR A 286 -23.03 -8.69 -8.90
CA THR A 286 -22.86 -7.97 -10.16
C THR A 286 -23.99 -7.00 -10.39
N ARG A 287 -23.76 -6.01 -11.21
CA ARG A 287 -24.79 -5.14 -11.81
C ARG A 287 -25.63 -5.94 -12.82
N ASN A 288 -26.65 -5.29 -13.37
CA ASN A 288 -27.54 -5.91 -14.36
C ASN A 288 -26.85 -6.32 -15.65
N ASP A 289 -25.81 -5.59 -16.05
CA ASP A 289 -24.96 -5.87 -17.21
C ASP A 289 -23.91 -6.96 -16.94
N ARG A 290 -23.97 -7.60 -15.79
CA ARG A 290 -23.01 -8.60 -15.29
C ARG A 290 -21.62 -8.04 -14.94
N THR A 291 -21.44 -6.73 -15.00
CA THR A 291 -20.20 -6.14 -14.46
C THR A 291 -20.18 -6.24 -12.94
N PRO A 292 -18.98 -6.38 -12.32
CA PRO A 292 -18.87 -6.42 -10.87
C PRO A 292 -19.42 -5.15 -10.21
N LEU A 293 -20.09 -5.33 -9.07
CA LEU A 293 -20.43 -4.20 -8.21
C LEU A 293 -19.22 -3.85 -7.35
N ILE A 294 -18.59 -2.72 -7.62
CA ILE A 294 -17.47 -2.19 -6.85
C ILE A 294 -17.97 -0.96 -6.11
N LEU A 295 -17.88 -0.97 -4.79
CA LEU A 295 -18.42 0.08 -3.91
C LEU A 295 -17.47 1.26 -3.75
N THR A 296 -16.16 1.00 -3.86
CA THR A 296 -15.08 2.00 -3.74
C THR A 296 -14.00 1.71 -4.76
N GLN A 297 -13.17 2.70 -5.04
CA GLN A 297 -11.90 2.46 -5.75
C GLN A 297 -10.77 2.44 -4.73
N GLU A 298 -9.99 1.39 -4.73
CA GLU A 298 -8.83 1.24 -3.86
C GLU A 298 -7.59 0.90 -4.67
N TYR A 299 -6.45 1.34 -4.15
CA TYR A 299 -5.13 1.07 -4.71
C TYR A 299 -4.28 0.45 -3.61
N PHE A 300 -3.56 -0.63 -3.93
CA PHE A 300 -2.69 -1.25 -2.95
C PHE A 300 -1.29 -0.67 -3.00
N SER A 301 -0.72 -0.42 -1.83
CA SER A 301 0.57 0.24 -1.63
C SER A 301 1.49 -0.57 -0.72
N ILE A 302 2.79 -0.35 -0.86
CA ILE A 302 3.79 -0.75 0.13
C ILE A 302 3.76 0.27 1.27
N VAL A 303 3.90 -0.19 2.51
CA VAL A 303 3.87 0.68 3.69
C VAL A 303 5.20 0.66 4.42
N THR A 304 5.65 1.83 4.86
CA THR A 304 6.79 2.02 5.76
C THR A 304 6.50 3.19 6.70
N VAL A 305 7.39 3.50 7.63
CA VAL A 305 7.22 4.68 8.50
C VAL A 305 7.52 5.98 7.75
N GLU A 306 6.89 7.08 8.19
CA GLU A 306 7.00 8.39 7.53
C GLU A 306 8.42 8.97 7.57
N GLU A 307 9.23 8.60 8.55
CA GLU A 307 10.59 9.07 8.72
C GLU A 307 11.58 8.48 7.71
N ASN A 308 11.30 7.32 7.12
CA ASN A 308 12.21 6.57 6.22
C ASN A 308 12.22 7.12 4.79
N ARG A 309 12.47 8.41 4.61
CA ARG A 309 12.33 9.10 3.31
C ARG A 309 13.18 8.53 2.18
N ARG A 310 14.38 8.04 2.46
CA ARG A 310 15.23 7.42 1.43
C ARG A 310 14.64 6.10 0.94
N LEU A 311 14.13 5.28 1.86
CA LEU A 311 13.45 4.03 1.51
C LEU A 311 12.14 4.33 0.74
N GLN A 312 11.36 5.32 1.14
CA GLN A 312 10.15 5.75 0.43
C GLN A 312 10.45 6.13 -1.01
N TRP A 313 11.47 6.97 -1.19
CA TRP A 313 11.89 7.39 -2.53
C TRP A 313 12.39 6.22 -3.38
N PHE A 314 13.17 5.31 -2.78
CA PHE A 314 13.63 4.07 -3.42
C PHE A 314 12.45 3.20 -3.88
N LEU A 315 11.48 2.96 -3.00
CA LEU A 315 10.29 2.15 -3.30
C LEU A 315 9.44 2.76 -4.42
N ASN A 316 9.19 4.07 -4.38
CA ASN A 316 8.44 4.74 -5.44
C ASN A 316 9.15 4.67 -6.80
N ASN A 317 10.46 4.87 -6.83
CA ASN A 317 11.24 4.73 -8.07
C ASN A 317 11.25 3.30 -8.60
N LEU A 318 11.29 2.31 -7.71
CA LEU A 318 11.17 0.91 -8.11
C LEU A 318 9.80 0.64 -8.72
N LEU A 319 8.72 0.99 -8.03
CA LEU A 319 7.36 0.75 -8.50
C LEU A 319 7.08 1.46 -9.83
N TYR A 320 7.54 2.71 -9.97
CA TYR A 320 7.45 3.44 -11.23
C TYR A 320 8.14 2.68 -12.39
N ARG A 321 9.36 2.15 -12.17
CA ARG A 321 10.06 1.37 -13.18
C ARG A 321 9.38 0.04 -13.50
N LEU A 322 8.82 -0.63 -12.49
CA LEU A 322 8.08 -1.88 -12.70
C LEU A 322 6.79 -1.64 -13.50
N ASP A 323 6.14 -0.50 -13.28
CA ASP A 323 4.95 -0.10 -14.03
C ASP A 323 5.30 0.26 -15.47
N GLU A 324 6.25 1.16 -15.68
CA GLU A 324 6.73 1.57 -17.02
C GLU A 324 7.25 0.40 -17.88
N SER A 325 7.86 -0.60 -17.25
CA SER A 325 8.31 -1.82 -17.95
C SER A 325 7.20 -2.83 -18.22
N GLY A 326 5.98 -2.59 -17.73
CA GLY A 326 4.85 -3.52 -17.78
C GLY A 326 4.99 -4.72 -16.83
N ARG A 327 5.98 -4.71 -15.93
CA ARG A 327 6.22 -5.82 -15.00
C ARG A 327 5.08 -5.99 -13.99
N LEU A 328 4.52 -4.88 -13.45
CA LEU A 328 3.36 -4.95 -12.56
C LEU A 328 2.15 -5.59 -13.24
N GLU A 329 1.90 -5.25 -14.52
CA GLU A 329 0.80 -5.84 -15.27
C GLU A 329 1.03 -7.33 -15.57
N LEU A 330 2.27 -7.76 -15.86
CA LEU A 330 2.60 -9.18 -16.00
C LEU A 330 2.35 -9.95 -14.70
N MET A 331 2.74 -9.40 -13.56
CA MET A 331 2.47 -9.98 -12.24
C MET A 331 0.96 -10.07 -12.00
N ARG A 332 0.21 -9.01 -12.30
CA ARG A 332 -1.24 -8.99 -12.16
C ARG A 332 -1.89 -10.14 -12.96
N ARG A 333 -1.59 -10.24 -14.25
CA ARG A 333 -2.13 -11.31 -15.12
C ARG A 333 -1.78 -12.68 -14.60
N ARG A 334 -0.53 -12.88 -14.25
CA ARG A 334 -0.03 -14.16 -13.74
C ARG A 334 -0.79 -14.65 -12.52
N TRP A 335 -1.11 -13.76 -11.58
CA TRP A 335 -1.73 -14.14 -10.31
C TRP A 335 -3.26 -14.13 -10.33
N LEU A 336 -3.88 -13.26 -11.14
CA LEU A 336 -5.33 -13.10 -11.16
C LEU A 336 -6.00 -13.85 -12.32
N GLU A 337 -5.32 -14.02 -13.46
CA GLU A 337 -5.93 -14.53 -14.68
C GLU A 337 -5.48 -15.95 -15.04
N GLU A 338 -4.23 -16.31 -14.70
CA GLU A 338 -3.71 -17.65 -14.99
C GLU A 338 -4.18 -18.68 -13.96
N ASP A 339 -4.39 -19.92 -14.42
CA ASP A 339 -4.65 -21.02 -13.51
C ASP A 339 -3.41 -21.32 -12.65
N TYR A 340 -3.59 -21.18 -11.35
CA TYR A 340 -2.49 -21.24 -10.39
C TYR A 340 -2.47 -22.60 -9.66
N ALA A 341 -1.35 -23.31 -9.76
CA ALA A 341 -1.08 -24.52 -9.00
C ALA A 341 -0.21 -24.18 -7.75
N PRO A 342 -0.84 -23.87 -6.59
CA PRO A 342 -0.14 -23.31 -5.43
C PRO A 342 1.06 -24.14 -4.98
N THR A 343 0.87 -25.44 -4.85
CA THR A 343 1.90 -26.36 -4.30
C THR A 343 3.16 -26.39 -5.18
N ARG A 344 2.98 -26.49 -6.50
CA ARG A 344 4.13 -26.58 -7.41
C ARG A 344 4.87 -25.26 -7.52
N ARG A 345 4.16 -24.13 -7.63
CA ARG A 345 4.80 -22.82 -7.70
C ARG A 345 5.45 -22.41 -6.38
N ALA A 346 4.86 -22.78 -5.24
CA ALA A 346 5.46 -22.52 -3.94
C ALA A 346 6.85 -23.15 -3.79
N ALA A 347 7.04 -24.38 -4.27
CA ALA A 347 8.31 -25.06 -4.20
C ALA A 347 9.43 -24.34 -4.97
N THR A 348 9.10 -23.74 -6.13
CA THR A 348 10.08 -23.08 -7.01
C THR A 348 10.19 -21.57 -6.79
N GLU A 349 9.11 -20.92 -6.39
CA GLU A 349 8.98 -19.45 -6.39
C GLU A 349 8.65 -18.88 -5.01
N GLY A 350 8.28 -19.73 -4.03
CA GLY A 350 7.92 -19.28 -2.68
C GLY A 350 9.08 -18.70 -1.90
N LEU A 351 8.83 -17.70 -1.09
CA LEU A 351 9.79 -17.22 -0.10
C LEU A 351 9.73 -18.13 1.14
N PRO A 352 10.88 -18.49 1.71
CA PRO A 352 10.93 -19.30 2.93
C PRO A 352 10.58 -18.44 4.14
N PHE A 353 10.00 -19.07 5.17
CA PHE A 353 9.81 -18.46 6.47
C PHE A 353 9.86 -19.50 7.61
N GLU A 354 10.06 -19.01 8.84
CA GLU A 354 10.13 -19.86 10.03
C GLU A 354 8.72 -20.21 10.53
N VAL A 355 8.41 -21.49 10.62
CA VAL A 355 7.09 -22.00 11.06
C VAL A 355 6.75 -21.54 12.49
N SER A 356 7.75 -21.40 13.35
CA SER A 356 7.57 -20.96 14.76
C SER A 356 6.96 -19.57 14.90
N LYS A 357 6.93 -18.79 13.80
CA LYS A 357 6.35 -17.43 13.76
C LYS A 357 4.95 -17.38 13.17
N VAL A 358 4.41 -18.50 12.71
CA VAL A 358 3.03 -18.58 12.25
C VAL A 358 2.11 -18.70 13.46
N PRO A 359 1.18 -17.75 13.67
CA PRO A 359 0.22 -17.88 14.75
C PRO A 359 -0.61 -19.16 14.59
N ASP A 360 -0.72 -19.94 15.66
CA ASP A 360 -1.64 -21.08 15.68
C ASP A 360 -3.06 -20.60 15.36
N HIS A 361 -3.75 -21.36 14.50
CA HIS A 361 -5.16 -21.12 14.17
C HIS A 361 -5.48 -19.77 13.51
N TYR A 362 -4.61 -19.25 12.64
CA TYR A 362 -4.88 -18.03 11.87
C TYR A 362 -6.09 -18.16 10.93
N ASP A 363 -6.46 -19.37 10.57
CA ASP A 363 -7.61 -19.77 9.76
C ASP A 363 -8.90 -19.97 10.59
N GLN A 364 -8.76 -20.14 11.91
CA GLN A 364 -9.87 -20.30 12.84
C GLN A 364 -10.25 -18.94 13.43
N GLY A 365 -11.25 -18.33 12.87
CA GLY A 365 -11.78 -17.06 13.36
C GLY A 365 -13.27 -17.14 13.64
N GLN A 366 -13.77 -16.17 14.40
CA GLN A 366 -15.20 -16.03 14.72
C GLN A 366 -15.75 -14.75 14.10
N CYS A 367 -17.04 -14.77 13.82
CA CYS A 367 -17.80 -13.58 13.48
C CYS A 367 -18.68 -13.16 14.68
N ARG A 368 -18.63 -11.89 15.02
CA ARG A 368 -19.41 -11.31 16.13
C ARG A 368 -20.20 -10.12 15.63
N LEU A 369 -21.41 -9.95 16.16
CA LEU A 369 -22.18 -8.74 15.88
C LEU A 369 -21.39 -7.52 16.36
N ALA A 370 -21.31 -6.51 15.52
CA ALA A 370 -20.90 -5.19 15.96
C ALA A 370 -21.89 -4.76 17.07
N ALA A 371 -21.36 -4.24 18.16
CA ALA A 371 -22.24 -3.70 19.20
C ALA A 371 -23.14 -2.63 18.55
N GLU A 372 -24.44 -2.72 18.81
CA GLU A 372 -25.37 -1.68 18.43
C GLU A 372 -24.89 -0.37 19.08
N ARG A 373 -24.57 0.64 18.23
CA ARG A 373 -24.19 1.98 18.68
C ARG A 373 -25.41 2.87 18.73
#